data_a93cab380817f2579ed12ae2aa9a20bd
#
_entry.id   a93cab380817f2579ed12ae2aa9a20bd
#
_cell.length_a   1.000
_cell.length_b   1.000
_cell.length_c   1.000
_cell.angle_alpha   90.00
_cell.angle_beta   90.00
_cell.angle_gamma   90.00
#
_symmetry.space_group_name_H-M   'P 1'
#
loop_
_entity.id
_entity.type
_entity.pdbx_description
1 polymer ?
#
loop_
_entity_poly.entity_id
_entity_poly.type
_entity_poly.pdbx_seq_one_letter_code
_entity_poly.pdbx_strand_id
1 'polypeptide(L)'
;MRRDYKAVLFGNGTMGERHRKFFEYSDVQFLKIFDLEDLDSAGNVRASLVDEFVSKDKVDFAVIASPATTHYEYAKLCLKRGISVFVEKPLATLGAQAQELVNLAIRNNVILFVAQSECFNSVFLNFRKHFMNEIGAAGSSFRLEFRREHKYSARCRDVNVALDLLVHDLSLCLSMFRYEDLKVEKFTISKNEDRAQMQISIVKGAHAGAELDFIVDRNSDIDVRTIFVEFARSAKSPAYDYSVSLAPHDENGEVIHISDSLENEHKFFLKLMVGACSEWGRRAAQSAANAVKLATIITASS
;
A
#
# COMPACT_ATOMS: atom_id res chain seq x y z
N MET A 1 -0.69 -21.67 -20.22
CA MET A 1 -1.85 -21.17 -20.97
C MET A 1 -2.02 -19.70 -20.63
N ARG A 2 -1.95 -18.81 -21.60
CA ARG A 2 -2.40 -17.41 -21.43
C ARG A 2 -3.90 -17.47 -21.15
N ARG A 3 -4.35 -16.86 -20.10
CA ARG A 3 -5.77 -16.78 -19.73
C ARG A 3 -6.24 -15.37 -20.02
N ASP A 4 -7.21 -15.23 -20.90
CA ASP A 4 -7.83 -13.95 -21.21
C ASP A 4 -8.70 -13.55 -20.03
N TYR A 5 -8.22 -12.65 -19.19
CA TYR A 5 -8.98 -12.14 -18.06
C TYR A 5 -9.95 -11.05 -18.48
N LYS A 6 -11.11 -11.00 -17.84
CA LYS A 6 -12.10 -9.94 -17.97
C LYS A 6 -12.18 -9.15 -16.68
N ALA A 7 -12.11 -7.84 -16.79
CA ALA A 7 -12.11 -6.94 -15.62
C ALA A 7 -13.10 -5.79 -15.79
N VAL A 8 -13.39 -5.12 -14.68
CA VAL A 8 -13.98 -3.79 -14.64
C VAL A 8 -13.04 -2.85 -13.91
N LEU A 9 -13.09 -1.56 -14.24
CA LEU A 9 -12.29 -0.51 -13.59
C LEU A 9 -13.23 0.53 -12.97
N PHE A 10 -12.98 0.88 -11.71
CA PHE A 10 -13.62 1.99 -11.01
C PHE A 10 -12.63 3.14 -10.86
N GLY A 11 -12.89 4.27 -11.56
CA GLY A 11 -12.05 5.46 -11.61
C GLY A 11 -10.99 5.40 -12.72
N ASN A 12 -11.09 6.30 -13.69
CA ASN A 12 -10.16 6.39 -14.83
C ASN A 12 -9.25 7.64 -14.73
N GLY A 13 -8.94 8.07 -13.51
CA GLY A 13 -7.94 9.10 -13.23
C GLY A 13 -6.51 8.61 -13.51
N THR A 14 -5.50 9.37 -13.10
CA THR A 14 -4.08 9.08 -13.40
C THR A 14 -3.65 7.65 -13.05
N MET A 15 -4.07 7.12 -11.88
CA MET A 15 -3.70 5.76 -11.49
C MET A 15 -4.55 4.72 -12.23
N GLY A 16 -5.85 4.97 -12.37
CA GLY A 16 -6.74 4.09 -13.15
C GLY A 16 -6.25 3.88 -14.57
N GLU A 17 -5.84 4.96 -15.26
CA GLU A 17 -5.27 4.88 -16.61
C GLU A 17 -3.96 4.09 -16.64
N ARG A 18 -3.08 4.27 -15.64
CA ARG A 18 -1.83 3.50 -15.54
C ARG A 18 -2.10 2.01 -15.34
N HIS A 19 -2.97 1.65 -14.40
CA HIS A 19 -3.34 0.26 -14.16
C HIS A 19 -4.01 -0.36 -15.38
N ARG A 20 -4.92 0.37 -16.03
CA ARG A 20 -5.57 -0.07 -17.26
C ARG A 20 -4.56 -0.42 -18.33
N LYS A 21 -3.62 0.47 -18.64
CA LYS A 21 -2.58 0.22 -19.66
C LYS A 21 -1.75 -1.03 -19.37
N PHE A 22 -1.35 -1.24 -18.10
CA PHE A 22 -0.61 -2.43 -17.72
C PHE A 22 -1.40 -3.72 -17.89
N PHE A 23 -2.66 -3.71 -17.47
CA PHE A 23 -3.52 -4.89 -17.59
C PHE A 23 -3.88 -5.18 -19.05
N GLU A 24 -4.21 -4.16 -19.86
CA GLU A 24 -4.47 -4.32 -21.30
C GLU A 24 -3.24 -4.89 -22.04
N TYR A 25 -2.03 -4.42 -21.70
CA TYR A 25 -0.79 -4.97 -22.23
C TYR A 25 -0.57 -6.45 -21.82
N SER A 26 -1.20 -6.89 -20.74
CA SER A 26 -1.17 -8.26 -20.22
C SER A 26 -2.36 -9.11 -20.67
N ASP A 27 -3.05 -8.74 -21.75
CA ASP A 27 -4.20 -9.43 -22.34
C ASP A 27 -5.45 -9.45 -21.39
N VAL A 28 -5.63 -8.44 -20.57
CA VAL A 28 -6.85 -8.24 -19.78
C VAL A 28 -7.83 -7.37 -20.55
N GLN A 29 -9.06 -7.87 -20.74
CA GLN A 29 -10.13 -7.12 -21.36
C GLN A 29 -10.96 -6.38 -20.30
N PHE A 30 -11.05 -5.04 -20.38
CA PHE A 30 -11.98 -4.28 -19.57
C PHE A 30 -13.35 -4.24 -20.22
N LEU A 31 -14.35 -4.83 -19.55
CA LEU A 31 -15.75 -4.85 -20.03
C LEU A 31 -16.45 -3.51 -19.80
N LYS A 32 -16.08 -2.81 -18.72
CA LYS A 32 -16.59 -1.48 -18.37
C LYS A 32 -15.54 -0.72 -17.55
N ILE A 33 -15.43 0.56 -17.83
CA ILE A 33 -14.72 1.54 -17.06
C ILE A 33 -15.77 2.47 -16.48
N PHE A 34 -15.89 2.47 -15.14
CA PHE A 34 -16.80 3.35 -14.41
C PHE A 34 -16.08 4.65 -14.07
N ASP A 35 -16.68 5.77 -14.40
CA ASP A 35 -16.16 7.11 -14.08
C ASP A 35 -17.32 8.05 -13.72
N LEU A 36 -17.07 9.34 -13.63
CA LEU A 36 -18.00 10.35 -13.11
C LEU A 36 -19.38 10.33 -13.80
N GLU A 37 -19.42 10.08 -15.11
CA GLU A 37 -20.67 9.98 -15.88
C GLU A 37 -21.54 8.77 -15.50
N ASP A 38 -20.98 7.78 -14.85
CA ASP A 38 -21.69 6.58 -14.41
C ASP A 38 -22.30 6.70 -13.02
N LEU A 39 -22.05 7.83 -12.32
CA LEU A 39 -22.52 8.05 -10.97
C LEU A 39 -23.97 8.54 -10.93
N ASP A 40 -24.66 8.23 -9.85
CA ASP A 40 -25.96 8.81 -9.51
C ASP A 40 -25.78 10.17 -8.77
N SER A 41 -26.90 10.79 -8.39
CA SER A 41 -26.91 12.06 -7.67
C SER A 41 -26.27 12.00 -6.28
N ALA A 42 -26.09 10.80 -5.72
CA ALA A 42 -25.41 10.57 -4.44
C ALA A 42 -23.90 10.26 -4.61
N GLY A 43 -23.40 10.24 -5.86
CA GLY A 43 -22.00 9.95 -6.17
C GLY A 43 -21.66 8.45 -6.17
N ASN A 44 -22.63 7.56 -6.21
CA ASN A 44 -22.40 6.12 -6.32
C ASN A 44 -22.58 5.66 -7.78
N VAL A 45 -21.84 4.60 -8.17
CA VAL A 45 -22.10 3.98 -9.48
C VAL A 45 -23.55 3.49 -9.53
N ARG A 46 -24.26 3.86 -10.60
CA ARG A 46 -25.67 3.50 -10.80
C ARG A 46 -25.89 2.00 -10.68
N ALA A 47 -26.87 1.59 -9.88
CA ALA A 47 -27.16 0.18 -9.59
C ALA A 47 -27.36 -0.66 -10.85
N SER A 48 -28.05 -0.11 -11.88
CA SER A 48 -28.28 -0.79 -13.17
C SER A 48 -26.97 -1.19 -13.86
N LEU A 49 -25.97 -0.31 -13.84
CA LEU A 49 -24.64 -0.60 -14.42
C LEU A 49 -23.87 -1.62 -13.58
N VAL A 50 -24.02 -1.56 -12.26
CA VAL A 50 -23.42 -2.56 -11.37
C VAL A 50 -24.00 -3.94 -11.67
N ASP A 51 -25.33 -4.07 -11.79
CA ASP A 51 -25.99 -5.36 -12.07
C ASP A 51 -25.66 -5.88 -13.48
N GLU A 52 -25.46 -4.98 -14.44
CA GLU A 52 -25.09 -5.35 -15.80
C GLU A 52 -23.64 -5.85 -15.92
N PHE A 53 -22.69 -5.18 -15.29
CA PHE A 53 -21.25 -5.40 -15.51
C PHE A 53 -20.53 -6.09 -14.36
N VAL A 54 -20.99 -5.95 -13.11
CA VAL A 54 -20.30 -6.46 -11.94
C VAL A 54 -20.88 -7.80 -11.49
N SER A 55 -20.59 -8.85 -12.23
CA SER A 55 -21.03 -10.22 -11.94
C SER A 55 -19.84 -11.18 -12.03
N LYS A 56 -19.80 -12.19 -11.14
CA LYS A 56 -18.79 -13.24 -11.13
C LYS A 56 -18.74 -14.03 -12.44
N ASP A 57 -19.86 -14.20 -13.10
CA ASP A 57 -19.95 -14.93 -14.37
C ASP A 57 -19.42 -14.11 -15.57
N LYS A 58 -19.26 -12.81 -15.39
CA LYS A 58 -18.80 -11.88 -16.43
C LYS A 58 -17.37 -11.41 -16.24
N VAL A 59 -16.92 -11.18 -15.00
CA VAL A 59 -15.60 -10.63 -14.68
C VAL A 59 -14.83 -11.51 -13.72
N ASP A 60 -13.53 -11.62 -13.96
CA ASP A 60 -12.59 -12.34 -13.10
C ASP A 60 -12.14 -11.46 -11.90
N PHE A 61 -11.96 -10.15 -12.13
CA PHE A 61 -11.57 -9.21 -11.09
C PHE A 61 -11.99 -7.77 -11.37
N ALA A 62 -12.00 -6.95 -10.34
CA ALA A 62 -12.19 -5.52 -10.42
C ALA A 62 -10.89 -4.78 -10.08
N VAL A 63 -10.60 -3.69 -10.80
CA VAL A 63 -9.57 -2.71 -10.47
C VAL A 63 -10.26 -1.49 -9.87
N ILE A 64 -9.81 -1.03 -8.69
CA ILE A 64 -10.36 0.13 -8.00
C ILE A 64 -9.26 1.17 -7.85
N ALA A 65 -9.38 2.27 -8.59
CA ALA A 65 -8.47 3.40 -8.60
C ALA A 65 -9.23 4.75 -8.57
N SER A 66 -10.41 4.73 -7.99
CA SER A 66 -11.25 5.89 -7.66
C SER A 66 -10.68 6.67 -6.46
N PRO A 67 -11.28 7.77 -5.99
CA PRO A 67 -10.85 8.44 -4.77
C PRO A 67 -10.84 7.50 -3.55
N ALA A 68 -9.87 7.68 -2.65
CA ALA A 68 -9.61 6.78 -1.51
C ALA A 68 -10.84 6.58 -0.62
N THR A 69 -11.68 7.60 -0.49
CA THR A 69 -12.94 7.57 0.27
C THR A 69 -13.96 6.58 -0.27
N THR A 70 -13.83 6.14 -1.52
CA THR A 70 -14.77 5.20 -2.19
C THR A 70 -14.25 3.76 -2.26
N HIS A 71 -12.97 3.52 -1.96
CA HIS A 71 -12.35 2.20 -2.08
C HIS A 71 -13.10 1.12 -1.33
N TYR A 72 -13.48 1.40 -0.08
CA TYR A 72 -14.20 0.45 0.76
C TYR A 72 -15.51 -0.03 0.12
N GLU A 73 -16.34 0.89 -0.36
CA GLU A 73 -17.66 0.55 -0.90
C GLU A 73 -17.54 -0.28 -2.19
N TYR A 74 -16.66 0.10 -3.11
CA TYR A 74 -16.47 -0.65 -4.35
C TYR A 74 -15.79 -2.01 -4.12
N ALA A 75 -14.80 -2.07 -3.23
CA ALA A 75 -14.17 -3.35 -2.87
C ALA A 75 -15.18 -4.29 -2.21
N LYS A 76 -15.98 -3.79 -1.26
CA LYS A 76 -17.05 -4.55 -0.59
C LYS A 76 -18.09 -5.05 -1.57
N LEU A 77 -18.50 -4.21 -2.52
CA LEU A 77 -19.42 -4.56 -3.59
C LEU A 77 -18.93 -5.77 -4.40
N CYS A 78 -17.68 -5.72 -4.86
CA CYS A 78 -17.07 -6.77 -5.68
C CYS A 78 -16.83 -8.05 -4.87
N LEU A 79 -16.24 -7.94 -3.69
CA LEU A 79 -15.96 -9.08 -2.82
C LEU A 79 -17.23 -9.85 -2.42
N LYS A 80 -18.34 -9.14 -2.12
CA LYS A 80 -19.65 -9.76 -1.83
C LYS A 80 -20.20 -10.55 -3.02
N ARG A 81 -19.86 -10.18 -4.25
CA ARG A 81 -20.22 -10.87 -5.48
C ARG A 81 -19.25 -11.99 -5.86
N GLY A 82 -18.27 -12.28 -5.03
CA GLY A 82 -17.27 -13.31 -5.31
C GLY A 82 -16.29 -12.93 -6.41
N ILE A 83 -16.06 -11.62 -6.62
CA ILE A 83 -15.12 -11.07 -7.59
C ILE A 83 -13.84 -10.67 -6.87
N SER A 84 -12.69 -11.10 -7.38
CA SER A 84 -11.38 -10.68 -6.88
C SER A 84 -11.16 -9.18 -7.09
N VAL A 85 -10.35 -8.56 -6.24
CA VAL A 85 -10.16 -7.10 -6.23
C VAL A 85 -8.69 -6.76 -6.23
N PHE A 86 -8.29 -5.87 -7.14
CA PHE A 86 -7.08 -5.08 -7.13
C PHE A 86 -7.47 -3.64 -6.77
N VAL A 87 -7.06 -3.14 -5.61
CA VAL A 87 -7.46 -1.81 -5.12
C VAL A 87 -6.25 -0.95 -4.81
N GLU A 88 -6.32 0.31 -5.20
CA GLU A 88 -5.32 1.32 -4.83
C GLU A 88 -5.24 1.53 -3.31
N LYS A 89 -4.07 1.98 -2.88
CA LYS A 89 -3.87 2.42 -1.49
C LYS A 89 -4.57 3.79 -1.24
N PRO A 90 -5.04 4.05 -0.02
CA PRO A 90 -5.20 3.11 1.10
C PRO A 90 -6.35 2.14 0.83
N LEU A 91 -6.29 0.93 1.40
CA LEU A 91 -7.37 -0.07 1.24
C LEU A 91 -8.75 0.47 1.63
N ALA A 92 -8.79 1.30 2.66
CA ALA A 92 -9.97 2.00 3.17
C ALA A 92 -9.53 3.19 4.01
N THR A 93 -10.45 4.05 4.40
CA THR A 93 -10.18 5.21 5.26
C THR A 93 -10.25 4.90 6.76
N LEU A 94 -10.76 3.73 7.15
CA LEU A 94 -10.85 3.26 8.53
C LEU A 94 -10.30 1.85 8.69
N GLY A 95 -9.55 1.60 9.76
CA GLY A 95 -8.98 0.28 10.04
C GLY A 95 -10.04 -0.83 10.17
N ALA A 96 -11.23 -0.53 10.71
CA ALA A 96 -12.34 -1.48 10.81
C ALA A 96 -12.88 -1.87 9.42
N GLN A 97 -13.00 -0.91 8.51
CA GLN A 97 -13.40 -1.16 7.11
C GLN A 97 -12.38 -2.03 6.38
N ALA A 98 -11.09 -1.70 6.52
CA ALA A 98 -10.01 -2.49 5.94
C ALA A 98 -10.06 -3.96 6.42
N GLN A 99 -10.28 -4.19 7.72
CA GLN A 99 -10.40 -5.54 8.27
C GLN A 99 -11.66 -6.27 7.77
N GLU A 100 -12.78 -5.56 7.60
CA GLU A 100 -14.00 -6.16 7.04
C GLU A 100 -13.75 -6.67 5.61
N LEU A 101 -13.05 -5.90 4.77
CA LEU A 101 -12.70 -6.32 3.40
C LEU A 101 -11.83 -7.58 3.40
N VAL A 102 -10.83 -7.67 4.26
CA VAL A 102 -10.01 -8.88 4.42
C VAL A 102 -10.87 -10.09 4.79
N ASN A 103 -11.77 -9.92 5.76
CA ASN A 103 -12.66 -10.98 6.19
C ASN A 103 -13.65 -11.41 5.09
N LEU A 104 -14.14 -10.45 4.28
CA LEU A 104 -14.98 -10.74 3.13
C LEU A 104 -14.23 -11.54 2.05
N ALA A 105 -13.02 -11.16 1.72
CA ALA A 105 -12.20 -11.87 0.76
C ALA A 105 -11.94 -13.32 1.18
N ILE A 106 -11.62 -13.53 2.47
CA ILE A 106 -11.42 -14.87 3.03
C ILE A 106 -12.70 -15.70 2.94
N ARG A 107 -13.84 -15.15 3.39
CA ARG A 107 -15.13 -15.87 3.38
C ARG A 107 -15.58 -16.27 1.99
N ASN A 108 -15.37 -15.42 1.00
CA ASN A 108 -15.78 -15.66 -0.38
C ASN A 108 -14.70 -16.37 -1.21
N ASN A 109 -13.56 -16.69 -0.60
CA ASN A 109 -12.42 -17.34 -1.24
C ASN A 109 -11.99 -16.62 -2.53
N VAL A 110 -11.86 -15.29 -2.47
CA VAL A 110 -11.41 -14.43 -3.56
C VAL A 110 -10.16 -13.66 -3.14
N ILE A 111 -9.44 -13.11 -4.12
CA ILE A 111 -8.25 -12.31 -3.89
C ILE A 111 -8.67 -10.89 -3.55
N LEU A 112 -8.13 -10.36 -2.45
CA LEU A 112 -8.05 -8.93 -2.17
C LEU A 112 -6.57 -8.54 -2.25
N PHE A 113 -6.23 -7.73 -3.24
CA PHE A 113 -4.87 -7.24 -3.44
C PHE A 113 -4.88 -5.72 -3.36
N VAL A 114 -4.01 -5.16 -2.52
CA VAL A 114 -3.85 -3.71 -2.36
C VAL A 114 -2.59 -3.27 -3.09
N ALA A 115 -2.72 -2.27 -3.94
CA ALA A 115 -1.64 -1.68 -4.71
C ALA A 115 -0.68 -0.93 -3.78
N GLN A 116 0.32 -1.63 -3.29
CA GLN A 116 1.40 -1.13 -2.45
C GLN A 116 2.71 -1.21 -3.23
N SER A 117 2.79 -0.45 -4.32
CA SER A 117 3.87 -0.52 -5.31
C SER A 117 5.27 -0.41 -4.70
N GLU A 118 5.44 0.34 -3.61
CA GLU A 118 6.73 0.45 -2.92
C GLU A 118 7.24 -0.88 -2.37
N CYS A 119 6.35 -1.80 -2.00
CA CYS A 119 6.74 -3.16 -1.58
C CYS A 119 7.33 -3.99 -2.73
N PHE A 120 7.16 -3.54 -3.97
CA PHE A 120 7.69 -4.16 -5.20
C PHE A 120 8.86 -3.38 -5.80
N ASN A 121 9.31 -2.31 -5.16
CA ASN A 121 10.47 -1.54 -5.55
C ASN A 121 11.74 -2.40 -5.39
N SER A 122 12.51 -2.58 -6.46
CA SER A 122 13.70 -3.44 -6.48
C SER A 122 14.79 -2.96 -5.49
N VAL A 123 14.91 -1.64 -5.30
CA VAL A 123 15.84 -1.07 -4.31
C VAL A 123 15.41 -1.44 -2.89
N PHE A 124 14.11 -1.30 -2.58
CA PHE A 124 13.58 -1.72 -1.29
C PHE A 124 13.74 -3.24 -1.05
N LEU A 125 13.44 -4.06 -2.05
CA LEU A 125 13.58 -5.51 -1.92
C LEU A 125 15.02 -5.93 -1.65
N ASN A 126 15.99 -5.28 -2.29
CA ASN A 126 17.41 -5.46 -2.02
C ASN A 126 17.78 -5.00 -0.60
N PHE A 127 17.39 -3.78 -0.23
CA PHE A 127 17.57 -3.26 1.12
C PHE A 127 17.04 -4.23 2.16
N ARG A 128 15.77 -4.62 2.05
CA ARG A 128 15.11 -5.54 2.99
C ARG A 128 15.90 -6.85 3.16
N LYS A 129 16.34 -7.44 2.05
CA LYS A 129 17.11 -8.70 2.08
C LYS A 129 18.41 -8.52 2.87
N HIS A 130 19.20 -7.48 2.60
CA HIS A 130 20.46 -7.23 3.27
C HIS A 130 20.25 -6.88 4.74
N PHE A 131 19.38 -5.93 5.02
CA PHE A 131 19.06 -5.47 6.38
C PHE A 131 18.57 -6.61 7.29
N MET A 132 17.65 -7.44 6.82
CA MET A 132 17.14 -8.58 7.60
C MET A 132 18.23 -9.62 7.90
N ASN A 133 19.21 -9.79 7.01
CA ASN A 133 20.38 -10.64 7.29
C ASN A 133 21.30 -10.01 8.33
N GLU A 134 21.56 -8.71 8.26
CA GLU A 134 22.40 -7.97 9.23
C GLU A 134 21.83 -8.06 10.65
N ILE A 135 20.55 -7.76 10.83
CA ILE A 135 19.92 -7.80 12.16
C ILE A 135 19.74 -9.23 12.68
N GLY A 136 19.57 -10.23 11.80
CA GLY A 136 19.49 -11.64 12.16
C GLY A 136 20.82 -12.19 12.68
N ALA A 137 21.94 -11.76 12.12
CA ALA A 137 23.27 -12.20 12.50
C ALA A 137 23.79 -11.52 13.80
N ALA A 138 23.43 -10.26 14.02
CA ALA A 138 24.04 -9.43 15.04
C ALA A 138 23.30 -9.42 16.38
N GLY A 139 22.00 -9.76 16.43
CA GLY A 139 21.14 -9.55 17.62
C GLY A 139 21.19 -8.09 18.07
N SER A 140 21.31 -7.18 17.10
CA SER A 140 21.63 -5.77 17.33
C SER A 140 20.39 -4.97 17.63
N SER A 141 20.45 -4.06 18.59
CA SER A 141 19.49 -2.96 18.67
C SER A 141 19.75 -1.98 17.55
N PHE A 142 18.69 -1.56 16.87
CA PHE A 142 18.75 -0.65 15.73
C PHE A 142 17.59 0.34 15.78
N ARG A 143 17.75 1.42 15.03
CA ARG A 143 16.70 2.38 14.70
C ARG A 143 16.57 2.48 13.20
N LEU A 144 15.33 2.46 12.70
CA LEU A 144 15.00 2.76 11.32
C LEU A 144 14.21 4.07 11.25
N GLU A 145 14.64 4.99 10.40
CA GLU A 145 13.87 6.17 10.06
C GLU A 145 13.37 6.07 8.60
N PHE A 146 12.06 6.07 8.43
CA PHE A 146 11.39 6.19 7.13
C PHE A 146 11.04 7.64 6.92
N ARG A 147 11.52 8.24 5.84
CA ARG A 147 11.26 9.63 5.52
C ARG A 147 10.74 9.77 4.11
N ARG A 148 9.56 10.37 4.00
CA ARG A 148 8.87 10.62 2.74
C ARG A 148 8.31 12.03 2.72
N GLU A 149 8.94 12.89 1.99
CA GLU A 149 8.55 14.28 1.85
C GLU A 149 8.51 14.64 0.37
N HIS A 150 7.56 15.47 -0.04
CA HIS A 150 7.50 16.01 -1.39
C HIS A 150 6.85 17.39 -1.41
N LYS A 151 7.14 18.14 -2.49
CA LYS A 151 6.55 19.44 -2.76
C LYS A 151 5.03 19.30 -2.90
N TYR A 152 4.32 20.39 -2.67
CA TYR A 152 2.87 20.42 -2.79
C TYR A 152 2.36 19.75 -4.06
N SER A 153 1.34 18.93 -3.91
CA SER A 153 0.58 18.31 -5.00
C SER A 153 -0.91 18.44 -4.72
N ALA A 154 -1.71 18.73 -5.75
CA ALA A 154 -3.17 18.76 -5.66
C ALA A 154 -3.80 17.35 -5.59
N ARG A 155 -3.00 16.29 -5.75
CA ARG A 155 -3.46 14.90 -5.76
C ARG A 155 -3.71 14.38 -4.34
N CYS A 156 -4.57 13.37 -4.21
CA CYS A 156 -4.83 12.63 -2.97
C CYS A 156 -5.18 13.53 -1.77
N ARG A 157 -5.99 14.59 -2.01
CA ARG A 157 -6.43 15.53 -0.97
C ARG A 157 -7.75 15.13 -0.31
N ASP A 158 -8.33 14.02 -0.73
CA ASP A 158 -9.54 13.41 -0.15
C ASP A 158 -9.28 12.70 1.18
N VAL A 159 -8.01 12.49 1.53
CA VAL A 159 -7.57 11.91 2.81
C VAL A 159 -6.41 12.71 3.42
N ASN A 160 -6.15 12.53 4.71
CA ASN A 160 -5.00 13.15 5.38
C ASN A 160 -3.67 12.50 4.96
N VAL A 161 -2.54 13.11 5.33
CA VAL A 161 -1.19 12.66 4.96
C VAL A 161 -0.84 11.26 5.49
N ALA A 162 -1.46 10.82 6.58
CA ALA A 162 -1.19 9.48 7.10
C ALA A 162 -1.76 8.39 6.18
N LEU A 163 -2.96 8.58 5.66
CA LEU A 163 -3.57 7.68 4.69
C LEU A 163 -3.00 7.85 3.28
N ASP A 164 -2.47 9.04 2.96
CA ASP A 164 -1.85 9.29 1.68
C ASP A 164 -0.41 8.77 1.62
N LEU A 165 0.47 9.20 2.53
CA LEU A 165 1.91 8.92 2.48
C LEU A 165 2.38 7.90 3.52
N LEU A 166 1.99 8.06 4.80
CA LEU A 166 2.51 7.19 5.88
C LEU A 166 2.13 5.73 5.66
N VAL A 167 0.98 5.44 5.07
CA VAL A 167 0.54 4.08 4.74
C VAL A 167 1.52 3.33 3.84
N HIS A 168 2.27 4.02 2.97
CA HIS A 168 3.32 3.40 2.15
C HIS A 168 4.46 2.87 3.03
N ASP A 169 4.98 3.71 3.91
CA ASP A 169 6.14 3.37 4.74
C ASP A 169 5.78 2.37 5.83
N LEU A 170 4.54 2.44 6.36
CA LEU A 170 3.99 1.40 7.23
C LEU A 170 3.88 0.05 6.52
N SER A 171 3.57 0.04 5.22
CA SER A 171 3.52 -1.20 4.44
C SER A 171 4.91 -1.80 4.24
N LEU A 172 5.94 -0.97 4.02
CA LEU A 172 7.34 -1.41 3.98
C LEU A 172 7.74 -2.02 5.32
N CYS A 173 7.46 -1.34 6.42
CA CYS A 173 7.70 -1.80 7.78
C CYS A 173 7.03 -3.17 8.05
N LEU A 174 5.74 -3.30 7.75
CA LEU A 174 4.96 -4.53 7.95
C LEU A 174 5.37 -5.68 7.00
N SER A 175 6.14 -5.40 5.96
CA SER A 175 6.78 -6.45 5.15
C SER A 175 8.03 -7.03 5.81
N MET A 176 8.57 -6.37 6.83
CA MET A 176 9.77 -6.77 7.59
C MET A 176 9.43 -7.27 9.00
N PHE A 177 8.46 -6.64 9.66
CA PHE A 177 8.13 -6.90 11.06
C PHE A 177 6.64 -7.29 11.22
N ARG A 178 6.36 -8.08 12.24
CA ARG A 178 4.99 -8.53 12.52
C ARG A 178 4.21 -7.42 13.23
N TYR A 179 2.98 -7.20 12.81
CA TYR A 179 2.08 -6.21 13.42
C TYR A 179 1.94 -6.39 14.94
N GLU A 180 1.85 -7.63 15.41
CA GLU A 180 1.66 -8.00 16.82
C GLU A 180 2.86 -7.69 17.71
N ASP A 181 4.03 -7.44 17.10
CA ASP A 181 5.27 -7.10 17.79
C ASP A 181 5.47 -5.58 17.90
N LEU A 182 4.62 -4.79 17.23
CA LEU A 182 4.72 -3.34 17.16
C LEU A 182 3.84 -2.65 18.19
N LYS A 183 4.36 -1.57 18.78
CA LYS A 183 3.62 -0.66 19.67
C LYS A 183 3.86 0.78 19.25
N VAL A 184 2.80 1.51 18.97
CA VAL A 184 2.88 2.95 18.72
C VAL A 184 3.16 3.67 20.04
N GLU A 185 4.27 4.39 20.10
CA GLU A 185 4.70 5.14 21.31
C GLU A 185 4.27 6.59 21.23
N LYS A 186 4.40 7.19 20.05
CA LYS A 186 4.04 8.59 19.82
C LYS A 186 3.51 8.78 18.42
N PHE A 187 2.56 9.67 18.31
CA PHE A 187 2.05 10.11 17.03
C PHE A 187 1.65 11.59 17.06
N THR A 188 1.95 12.28 15.97
CA THR A 188 1.55 13.68 15.75
C THR A 188 1.15 13.90 14.30
N ILE A 189 0.14 14.75 14.10
CA ILE A 189 -0.25 15.26 12.79
C ILE A 189 -0.38 16.78 12.86
N SER A 190 0.02 17.49 11.82
CA SER A 190 -0.12 18.94 11.74
C SER A 190 -1.59 19.35 11.57
N LYS A 191 -1.96 20.57 11.99
CA LYS A 191 -3.34 21.09 11.89
C LYS A 191 -3.89 21.11 10.46
N ASN A 192 -3.03 21.29 9.46
CA ASN A 192 -3.40 21.25 8.04
C ASN A 192 -3.37 19.83 7.44
N GLU A 193 -3.09 18.83 8.28
CA GLU A 193 -3.00 17.41 7.89
C GLU A 193 -2.00 17.08 6.76
N ASP A 194 -1.01 17.95 6.54
CA ASP A 194 0.00 17.78 5.49
C ASP A 194 1.30 17.14 5.98
N ARG A 195 1.53 17.12 7.31
CA ARG A 195 2.69 16.51 7.93
C ARG A 195 2.29 15.57 9.06
N ALA A 196 2.92 14.40 9.13
CA ALA A 196 2.75 13.47 10.24
C ALA A 196 4.09 12.86 10.65
N GLN A 197 4.18 12.51 11.95
CA GLN A 197 5.32 11.78 12.52
C GLN A 197 4.80 10.68 13.42
N MET A 198 5.37 9.49 13.32
CA MET A 198 5.01 8.35 14.15
C MET A 198 6.28 7.67 14.68
N GLN A 199 6.24 7.27 15.95
CA GLN A 199 7.28 6.44 16.57
C GLN A 199 6.66 5.11 16.99
N ILE A 200 7.30 4.03 16.62
CA ILE A 200 6.91 2.67 16.93
C ILE A 200 8.07 1.94 17.58
N SER A 201 7.83 1.23 18.68
CA SER A 201 8.78 0.29 19.26
C SER A 201 8.45 -1.14 18.85
N ILE A 202 9.47 -1.95 18.60
CA ILE A 202 9.30 -3.41 18.52
C ILE A 202 9.37 -3.93 19.95
N VAL A 203 8.24 -4.41 20.48
CA VAL A 203 8.11 -4.81 21.89
C VAL A 203 8.18 -6.31 22.12
N LYS A 204 8.21 -7.11 21.05
CA LYS A 204 8.28 -8.57 21.11
C LYS A 204 9.17 -9.14 20.01
N GLY A 205 9.54 -10.41 20.17
CA GLY A 205 10.32 -11.15 19.17
C GLY A 205 11.81 -10.86 19.23
N ALA A 206 12.53 -11.29 18.19
CA ALA A 206 14.00 -11.23 18.12
C ALA A 206 14.56 -9.80 18.07
N HIS A 207 13.73 -8.82 17.72
CA HIS A 207 14.14 -7.42 17.55
C HIS A 207 13.51 -6.49 18.60
N ALA A 208 13.07 -7.04 19.75
CA ALA A 208 12.51 -6.24 20.83
C ALA A 208 13.51 -5.20 21.32
N GLY A 209 13.06 -3.95 21.48
CA GLY A 209 13.89 -2.79 21.85
C GLY A 209 14.35 -1.96 20.64
N ALA A 210 14.09 -2.40 19.39
CA ALA A 210 14.35 -1.57 18.23
C ALA A 210 13.27 -0.48 18.06
N GLU A 211 13.68 0.64 17.47
CA GLU A 211 12.85 1.82 17.25
C GLU A 211 12.62 2.06 15.74
N LEU A 212 11.40 2.45 15.40
CA LEU A 212 10.98 2.74 14.03
C LEU A 212 10.33 4.12 14.01
N ASP A 213 10.94 5.05 13.28
CA ASP A 213 10.46 6.42 13.14
C ASP A 213 9.93 6.64 11.71
N PHE A 214 8.84 7.35 11.61
CA PHE A 214 8.21 7.71 10.34
C PHE A 214 7.99 9.20 10.28
N ILE A 215 8.44 9.83 9.19
CA ILE A 215 8.28 11.25 8.92
C ILE A 215 7.70 11.41 7.52
N VAL A 216 6.51 11.97 7.42
CA VAL A 216 5.86 12.23 6.13
C VAL A 216 5.40 13.68 6.04
N ASP A 217 5.63 14.30 4.87
CA ASP A 217 5.19 15.66 4.57
C ASP A 217 4.85 15.78 3.08
N ARG A 218 3.63 16.19 2.75
CA ARG A 218 3.18 16.39 1.36
C ARG A 218 3.13 17.87 0.95
N ASN A 219 3.78 18.73 1.72
CA ASN A 219 3.92 20.16 1.45
C ASN A 219 5.29 20.65 1.95
N SER A 220 6.34 19.90 1.67
CA SER A 220 7.72 20.17 2.03
C SER A 220 8.44 20.93 0.92
N ASP A 221 9.55 21.59 1.25
CA ASP A 221 10.43 22.22 0.26
C ASP A 221 11.37 21.23 -0.44
N ILE A 222 11.48 19.99 0.11
CA ILE A 222 12.35 18.93 -0.40
C ILE A 222 11.52 17.79 -0.99
N ASP A 223 12.15 16.98 -1.84
CA ASP A 223 11.59 15.74 -2.37
C ASP A 223 12.53 14.60 -1.99
N VAL A 224 12.14 13.84 -0.96
CA VAL A 224 12.94 12.72 -0.42
C VAL A 224 12.07 11.51 -0.16
N ARG A 225 12.67 10.34 -0.36
CA ARG A 225 12.09 9.04 -0.04
C ARG A 225 13.20 8.11 0.39
N THR A 226 13.46 8.07 1.69
CA THR A 226 14.64 7.37 2.24
C THR A 226 14.29 6.48 3.41
N ILE A 227 15.13 5.45 3.61
CA ILE A 227 15.19 4.66 4.83
C ILE A 227 16.61 4.85 5.37
N PHE A 228 16.72 5.38 6.58
CA PHE A 228 17.98 5.49 7.31
C PHE A 228 18.06 4.40 8.37
N VAL A 229 19.23 3.79 8.48
CA VAL A 229 19.53 2.72 9.44
C VAL A 229 20.61 3.21 10.39
N GLU A 230 20.31 3.17 11.67
CA GLU A 230 21.25 3.44 12.76
C GLU A 230 21.37 2.20 13.64
N PHE A 231 22.59 1.76 13.91
CA PHE A 231 22.85 0.63 14.82
C PHE A 231 23.36 1.11 16.16
N ALA A 232 22.85 0.51 17.24
CA ALA A 232 23.43 0.73 18.57
C ALA A 232 24.89 0.27 18.57
N ARG A 233 25.80 1.14 19.03
CA ARG A 233 27.25 0.88 19.05
C ARG A 233 27.57 -0.28 19.99
N SER A 234 27.94 -1.41 19.41
CA SER A 234 28.40 -2.61 20.14
C SER A 234 29.46 -3.35 19.33
N ALA A 235 30.20 -4.25 19.93
CA ALA A 235 31.17 -5.09 19.22
C ALA A 235 30.55 -6.02 18.16
N LYS A 236 29.25 -6.20 18.19
CA LYS A 236 28.50 -7.05 17.25
C LYS A 236 27.68 -6.25 16.22
N SER A 237 27.64 -4.92 16.34
CA SER A 237 26.92 -4.07 15.41
C SER A 237 27.73 -3.82 14.15
N PRO A 238 27.08 -3.59 12.98
CA PRO A 238 27.75 -3.06 11.81
C PRO A 238 28.57 -1.80 12.14
N ALA A 239 29.63 -1.59 11.40
CA ALA A 239 30.59 -0.51 11.70
C ALA A 239 30.05 0.89 11.33
N TYR A 240 28.97 1.00 10.60
CA TYR A 240 28.45 2.24 10.03
C TYR A 240 26.92 2.26 9.95
N ASP A 241 26.38 3.45 10.06
CA ASP A 241 25.01 3.76 9.74
C ASP A 241 24.91 4.06 8.24
N TYR A 242 23.77 3.80 7.63
CA TYR A 242 23.59 4.05 6.20
C TYR A 242 22.15 4.44 5.84
N SER A 243 21.99 5.03 4.66
CA SER A 243 20.67 5.35 4.11
C SER A 243 20.49 4.76 2.72
N VAL A 244 19.22 4.50 2.36
CA VAL A 244 18.82 4.04 1.04
C VAL A 244 17.75 4.98 0.49
N SER A 245 17.99 5.53 -0.71
CA SER A 245 16.98 6.30 -1.43
C SER A 245 16.08 5.36 -2.22
N LEU A 246 14.78 5.50 -2.02
CA LEU A 246 13.74 4.80 -2.80
C LEU A 246 13.19 5.67 -3.94
N ALA A 247 13.61 6.95 -4.02
CA ALA A 247 13.23 7.83 -5.11
C ALA A 247 13.91 7.40 -6.42
N PRO A 248 13.24 7.46 -7.58
CA PRO A 248 13.85 7.13 -8.87
C PRO A 248 14.84 8.19 -9.35
N HIS A 249 14.80 9.37 -8.77
CA HIS A 249 15.63 10.52 -9.12
C HIS A 249 16.39 11.03 -7.89
N ASP A 250 17.56 11.60 -8.08
CA ASP A 250 18.30 12.32 -7.04
C ASP A 250 17.72 13.74 -6.83
N GLU A 251 18.36 14.51 -5.96
CA GLU A 251 17.99 15.90 -5.65
C GLU A 251 18.11 16.87 -6.85
N ASN A 252 18.89 16.52 -7.87
CA ASN A 252 19.08 17.28 -9.10
C ASN A 252 18.10 16.83 -10.20
N GLY A 253 17.27 15.80 -9.97
CA GLY A 253 16.35 15.23 -10.93
C GLY A 253 16.98 14.21 -11.89
N GLU A 254 18.22 13.78 -11.64
CA GLU A 254 18.86 12.72 -12.43
C GLU A 254 18.33 11.34 -12.02
N VAL A 255 18.11 10.46 -13.02
CA VAL A 255 17.63 9.10 -12.78
C VAL A 255 18.69 8.27 -12.09
N ILE A 256 18.44 7.86 -10.85
CA ILE A 256 19.34 6.98 -10.10
C ILE A 256 18.95 5.50 -10.20
N HIS A 257 17.68 5.20 -10.48
CA HIS A 257 17.22 3.86 -10.83
C HIS A 257 15.90 3.91 -11.60
N ILE A 258 15.62 2.87 -12.39
CA ILE A 258 14.34 2.71 -13.06
C ILE A 258 13.39 2.01 -12.10
N SER A 259 12.26 2.66 -11.80
CA SER A 259 11.23 2.05 -10.98
C SER A 259 10.43 1.04 -11.81
N ASP A 260 10.51 -0.22 -11.43
CA ASP A 260 9.76 -1.35 -11.96
C ASP A 260 8.59 -1.77 -11.05
N SER A 261 8.35 -1.01 -10.00
CA SER A 261 7.41 -1.33 -8.91
C SER A 261 6.01 -1.67 -9.40
N LEU A 262 5.45 -0.82 -10.29
CA LEU A 262 4.10 -1.03 -10.83
C LEU A 262 4.04 -2.29 -11.70
N GLU A 263 5.03 -2.51 -12.55
CA GLU A 263 5.07 -3.69 -13.40
C GLU A 263 5.18 -4.97 -12.56
N ASN A 264 6.05 -4.98 -11.57
CA ASN A 264 6.24 -6.12 -10.67
C ASN A 264 4.97 -6.41 -9.87
N GLU A 265 4.30 -5.38 -9.39
CA GLU A 265 3.03 -5.47 -8.67
C GLU A 265 1.92 -6.11 -9.50
N HIS A 266 1.71 -5.66 -10.74
CA HIS A 266 0.70 -6.22 -11.65
C HIS A 266 1.03 -7.67 -12.03
N LYS A 267 2.28 -7.96 -12.39
CA LYS A 267 2.73 -9.32 -12.65
C LYS A 267 2.49 -10.25 -11.47
N PHE A 268 2.71 -9.73 -10.27
CA PHE A 268 2.48 -10.49 -9.05
C PHE A 268 0.98 -10.75 -8.83
N PHE A 269 0.11 -9.74 -8.99
CA PHE A 269 -1.33 -9.94 -8.91
C PHE A 269 -1.84 -10.99 -9.90
N LEU A 270 -1.42 -10.93 -11.17
CA LEU A 270 -1.81 -11.93 -12.16
C LEU A 270 -1.31 -13.34 -11.81
N LYS A 271 -0.15 -13.48 -11.15
CA LYS A 271 0.31 -14.78 -10.61
C LYS A 271 -0.61 -15.29 -9.50
N LEU A 272 -1.11 -14.42 -8.63
CA LEU A 272 -2.10 -14.81 -7.63
C LEU A 272 -3.40 -15.30 -8.28
N MET A 273 -3.86 -14.62 -9.34
CA MET A 273 -5.06 -15.00 -10.09
C MET A 273 -4.98 -16.40 -10.72
N VAL A 274 -3.81 -16.82 -11.14
CA VAL A 274 -3.58 -18.20 -11.68
C VAL A 274 -3.59 -19.24 -10.56
N GLY A 275 -3.10 -18.90 -9.38
CA GLY A 275 -2.85 -19.85 -8.28
C GLY A 275 -3.93 -19.96 -7.21
N ALA A 276 -5.05 -19.23 -7.33
CA ALA A 276 -6.12 -19.07 -6.33
C ALA A 276 -5.61 -18.86 -4.87
N CYS A 277 -6.15 -17.92 -4.16
CA CYS A 277 -5.97 -17.59 -2.72
C CYS A 277 -4.78 -18.25 -2.01
N SER A 278 -3.56 -17.91 -2.40
CA SER A 278 -2.39 -18.38 -1.68
C SER A 278 -2.38 -17.74 -0.28
N GLU A 279 -1.83 -18.45 0.70
CA GLU A 279 -1.60 -17.92 2.04
C GLU A 279 -0.86 -16.56 2.00
N TRP A 280 0.02 -16.40 1.02
CA TRP A 280 0.75 -15.17 0.78
C TRP A 280 -0.17 -14.00 0.42
N GLY A 281 -1.14 -14.18 -0.47
CA GLY A 281 -2.13 -13.16 -0.83
C GLY A 281 -2.96 -12.71 0.39
N ARG A 282 -3.36 -13.66 1.26
CA ARG A 282 -4.07 -13.35 2.51
C ARG A 282 -3.20 -12.55 3.48
N ARG A 283 -1.93 -12.90 3.61
CA ARG A 283 -0.97 -12.16 4.45
C ARG A 283 -0.75 -10.75 3.92
N ALA A 284 -0.63 -10.55 2.62
CA ALA A 284 -0.47 -9.23 2.01
C ALA A 284 -1.71 -8.35 2.25
N ALA A 285 -2.92 -8.88 2.07
CA ALA A 285 -4.16 -8.16 2.36
C ALA A 285 -4.28 -7.79 3.85
N GLN A 286 -3.90 -8.71 4.77
CA GLN A 286 -3.89 -8.42 6.20
C GLN A 286 -2.84 -7.37 6.57
N SER A 287 -1.66 -7.41 5.96
CA SER A 287 -0.61 -6.39 6.13
C SER A 287 -1.11 -5.02 5.71
N ALA A 288 -1.79 -4.93 4.55
CA ALA A 288 -2.40 -3.68 4.09
C ALA A 288 -3.47 -3.14 5.05
N ALA A 289 -4.33 -4.02 5.57
CA ALA A 289 -5.32 -3.63 6.58
C ALA A 289 -4.65 -3.15 7.88
N ASN A 290 -3.55 -3.78 8.30
CA ASN A 290 -2.79 -3.36 9.47
C ASN A 290 -2.10 -2.00 9.25
N ALA A 291 -1.61 -1.70 8.04
CA ALA A 291 -1.08 -0.38 7.71
C ALA A 291 -2.15 0.71 7.86
N VAL A 292 -3.39 0.46 7.39
CA VAL A 292 -4.52 1.38 7.59
C VAL A 292 -4.85 1.52 9.08
N LYS A 293 -4.85 0.43 9.85
CA LYS A 293 -5.09 0.49 11.31
C LYS A 293 -4.07 1.38 11.99
N LEU A 294 -2.78 1.22 11.71
CA LEU A 294 -1.72 2.07 12.26
C LEU A 294 -1.92 3.53 11.83
N ALA A 295 -2.15 3.79 10.55
CA ALA A 295 -2.36 5.14 10.02
C ALA A 295 -3.62 5.83 10.57
N THR A 296 -4.60 5.08 11.08
CA THR A 296 -5.86 5.61 11.63
C THR A 296 -5.93 5.65 13.17
N ILE A 297 -4.94 5.12 13.88
CA ILE A 297 -4.81 5.31 15.34
C ILE A 297 -4.86 6.79 15.73
N ILE A 298 -4.43 7.64 14.85
CA ILE A 298 -4.28 9.08 14.95
C ILE A 298 -5.60 9.84 15.08
N THR A 299 -6.58 9.45 14.30
CA THR A 299 -7.86 10.16 14.22
C THR A 299 -8.70 9.96 15.49
N ALA A 300 -8.32 9.01 16.36
CA ALA A 300 -9.01 8.73 17.61
C ALA A 300 -8.44 9.49 18.82
N SER A 301 -7.29 10.17 18.69
CA SER A 301 -6.57 10.81 19.81
C SER A 301 -6.41 12.33 19.67
N SER A 302 -6.99 12.95 18.64
CA SER A 302 -6.91 14.39 18.39
C SER A 302 -8.16 15.16 18.79
#